data_d3bb9aaad7c4cb0eae817a29a9c5913d
#
_entry.id   d3bb9aaad7c4cb0eae817a29a9c5913d
#
_cell.length_a   1.000
_cell.length_b   1.000
_cell.length_c   1.000
_cell.angle_alpha   90.00
_cell.angle_beta   90.00
_cell.angle_gamma   90.00
#
_symmetry.space_group_name_H-M   'P 1'
#
loop_
_entity.id
_entity.type
_entity.pdbx_description
1 polymer ?
#
loop_
_entity_poly.entity_id
_entity_poly.type
_entity_poly.pdbx_seq_one_letter_code
_entity_poly.pdbx_strand_id
1 'polypeptide(L)'
;HKAIRRQRQMCIRDSKRVSIKTPIYIIVEVLMEILIPFVTASIIDKGIQAGDMSKVLMYGGLMLVLAFISLFAGIQAGKYAALASTGFACNLREGIYSNIQNFAFSNIDKYSTAGLITRMTTDVTNVQNAYQMILRIAVRAPLMMICSMVMCFVINPTLSLIFLGALIFLGFVLFFIIYKVTPIFTEGFAKYLSLIHISEPTRPY
;
A
#
# COMPACT_ATOMS: atom_id res chain seq x y z
N HIS A 1 -23.59 21.03 18.86
CA HIS A 1 -24.07 20.20 17.72
C HIS A 1 -23.58 20.67 16.36
N LYS A 2 -23.51 22.00 16.04
CA LYS A 2 -23.02 22.51 14.74
C LYS A 2 -21.51 22.33 14.54
N ALA A 3 -20.70 22.47 15.58
CA ALA A 3 -19.24 22.29 15.50
C ALA A 3 -18.87 20.82 15.21
N ILE A 4 -19.52 19.85 15.86
CA ILE A 4 -19.34 18.41 15.66
C ILE A 4 -19.77 18.00 14.25
N ARG A 5 -20.87 18.54 13.71
CA ARG A 5 -21.27 18.32 12.30
C ARG A 5 -20.26 18.86 11.31
N ARG A 6 -19.65 20.02 11.55
CA ARG A 6 -18.59 20.59 10.68
C ARG A 6 -17.32 19.73 10.71
N GLN A 7 -16.88 19.27 11.86
CA GLN A 7 -15.76 18.35 12.00
C GLN A 7 -16.02 17.02 11.26
N ARG A 8 -17.22 16.47 11.39
CA ARG A 8 -17.64 15.26 10.68
C ARG A 8 -17.62 15.41 9.15
N GLN A 9 -18.14 16.55 8.64
CA GLN A 9 -18.12 16.84 7.20
C GLN A 9 -16.71 17.14 6.67
N MET A 10 -15.82 17.74 7.47
CA MET A 10 -14.40 17.90 7.12
C MET A 10 -13.67 16.55 7.04
N CYS A 11 -13.81 15.67 8.01
CA CYS A 11 -13.17 14.35 7.97
C CYS A 11 -13.58 13.52 6.74
N ILE A 12 -14.87 13.48 6.39
CA ILE A 12 -15.37 12.67 5.26
C ILE A 12 -14.97 13.26 3.91
N ARG A 13 -15.06 14.58 3.74
CA ARG A 13 -14.81 15.26 2.45
C ARG A 13 -13.33 15.36 2.13
N ASP A 14 -12.50 15.59 3.12
CA ASP A 14 -11.04 15.68 2.96
C ASP A 14 -10.43 14.30 2.76
N SER A 15 -10.92 13.26 3.41
CA SER A 15 -10.45 11.89 3.25
C SER A 15 -10.61 11.40 1.80
N LYS A 16 -11.74 11.66 1.13
CA LYS A 16 -11.95 11.26 -0.28
C LYS A 16 -11.00 11.98 -1.24
N ARG A 17 -10.83 13.28 -1.08
CA ARG A 17 -9.92 14.08 -1.93
C ARG A 17 -8.45 13.68 -1.74
N VAL A 18 -8.07 13.38 -0.51
CA VAL A 18 -6.72 12.94 -0.15
C VAL A 18 -6.45 11.54 -0.68
N SER A 19 -7.42 10.62 -0.59
CA SER A 19 -7.32 9.27 -1.16
C SER A 19 -7.11 9.27 -2.68
N ILE A 20 -7.71 10.22 -3.42
CA ILE A 20 -7.53 10.34 -4.87
C ILE A 20 -6.17 10.95 -5.23
N LYS A 21 -5.60 11.82 -4.38
CA LYS A 21 -4.28 12.41 -4.63
C LYS A 21 -3.15 11.39 -4.51
N THR A 22 -3.28 10.40 -3.63
CA THR A 22 -2.26 9.35 -3.44
C THR A 22 -1.94 8.61 -4.74
N PRO A 23 -2.92 8.02 -5.49
CA PRO A 23 -2.63 7.37 -6.76
C PRO A 23 -2.01 8.30 -7.80
N ILE A 24 -2.38 9.57 -7.84
CA ILE A 24 -1.81 10.54 -8.80
C ILE A 24 -0.30 10.69 -8.56
N TYR A 25 0.12 10.89 -7.31
CA TYR A 25 1.55 10.99 -6.99
C TYR A 25 2.29 9.68 -7.23
N ILE A 26 1.67 8.52 -6.98
CA ILE A 26 2.26 7.21 -7.29
C ILE A 26 2.44 7.04 -8.81
N ILE A 27 1.49 7.48 -9.63
CA ILE A 27 1.64 7.45 -11.08
C ILE A 27 2.85 8.28 -11.54
N VAL A 28 2.99 9.49 -11.02
CA VAL A 28 4.14 10.35 -11.34
C VAL A 28 5.45 9.70 -10.89
N GLU A 29 5.51 9.15 -9.66
CA GLU A 29 6.66 8.44 -9.11
C GLU A 29 7.08 7.29 -10.02
N VAL A 30 6.15 6.40 -10.38
CA VAL A 30 6.39 5.22 -11.22
C VAL A 30 6.85 5.61 -12.64
N LEU A 31 6.23 6.63 -13.25
CA LEU A 31 6.65 7.10 -14.57
C LEU A 31 8.09 7.64 -14.56
N MET A 32 8.49 8.39 -13.53
CA MET A 32 9.86 8.86 -13.39
C MET A 32 10.84 7.70 -13.17
N GLU A 33 10.49 6.72 -12.32
CA GLU A 33 11.32 5.54 -12.07
C GLU A 33 11.59 4.71 -13.34
N ILE A 34 10.59 4.58 -14.20
CA ILE A 34 10.73 3.80 -15.45
C ILE A 34 11.60 4.53 -16.49
N LEU A 35 11.63 5.88 -16.45
CA LEU A 35 12.48 6.65 -17.34
C LEU A 35 13.98 6.57 -16.97
N ILE A 36 14.32 6.31 -15.71
CA ILE A 36 15.70 6.25 -15.24
C ILE A 36 16.56 5.21 -15.99
N PRO A 37 16.14 3.94 -16.15
CA PRO A 37 16.88 2.94 -16.95
C PRO A 37 17.07 3.37 -18.40
N PHE A 38 16.11 4.09 -19.00
CA PHE A 38 16.20 4.60 -20.37
C PHE A 38 17.29 5.66 -20.54
N VAL A 39 17.33 6.58 -19.59
CA VAL A 39 18.38 7.61 -19.54
C VAL A 39 19.75 6.95 -19.29
N THR A 40 19.80 5.92 -18.43
CA THR A 40 21.03 5.14 -18.18
C THR A 40 21.55 4.48 -19.46
N ALA A 41 20.68 3.83 -20.23
CA ALA A 41 21.06 3.27 -21.54
C ALA A 41 21.58 4.35 -22.48
N SER A 42 20.94 5.52 -22.52
CA SER A 42 21.39 6.67 -23.32
C SER A 42 22.75 7.23 -22.90
N ILE A 43 23.08 7.19 -21.60
CA ILE A 43 24.43 7.53 -21.10
C ILE A 43 25.47 6.57 -21.66
N ILE A 44 25.18 5.27 -21.64
CA ILE A 44 26.11 4.23 -22.13
C ILE A 44 26.31 4.35 -23.62
N ASP A 45 25.23 4.36 -24.42
CA ASP A 45 25.29 4.32 -25.87
C ASP A 45 25.83 5.62 -26.48
N LYS A 46 25.31 6.77 -26.04
CA LYS A 46 25.59 8.07 -26.67
C LYS A 46 26.68 8.87 -25.95
N GLY A 47 26.97 8.51 -24.69
CA GLY A 47 27.99 9.18 -23.90
C GLY A 47 29.29 8.38 -23.85
N ILE A 48 29.26 7.22 -23.22
CA ILE A 48 30.46 6.42 -22.95
C ILE A 48 31.02 5.79 -24.22
N GLN A 49 30.18 5.11 -25.02
CA GLN A 49 30.62 4.45 -26.25
C GLN A 49 31.04 5.46 -27.32
N ALA A 50 30.41 6.61 -27.38
CA ALA A 50 30.76 7.69 -28.30
C ALA A 50 31.94 8.53 -27.81
N GLY A 51 32.44 8.37 -26.58
CA GLY A 51 33.50 9.14 -25.98
C GLY A 51 33.17 10.62 -25.73
N ASP A 52 31.87 10.96 -25.68
CA ASP A 52 31.40 12.35 -25.56
C ASP A 52 31.01 12.67 -24.12
N MET A 53 31.95 13.25 -23.38
CA MET A 53 31.79 13.63 -21.97
C MET A 53 30.68 14.68 -21.77
N SER A 54 30.39 15.51 -22.75
CA SER A 54 29.33 16.51 -22.68
C SER A 54 27.94 15.83 -22.58
N LYS A 55 27.74 14.79 -23.35
CA LYS A 55 26.50 14.00 -23.32
C LYS A 55 26.35 13.21 -22.01
N VAL A 56 27.44 12.66 -21.48
CA VAL A 56 27.44 12.00 -20.17
C VAL A 56 26.97 12.96 -19.07
N LEU A 57 27.49 14.17 -19.05
CA LEU A 57 27.08 15.21 -18.08
C LEU A 57 25.63 15.64 -18.27
N MET A 58 25.19 15.82 -19.52
CA MET A 58 23.81 16.21 -19.82
C MET A 58 22.79 15.14 -19.39
N TYR A 59 23.01 13.89 -19.76
CA TYR A 59 22.11 12.78 -19.35
C TYR A 59 22.23 12.46 -17.86
N GLY A 60 23.41 12.58 -17.26
CA GLY A 60 23.63 12.48 -15.83
C GLY A 60 22.84 13.53 -15.06
N GLY A 61 22.87 14.78 -15.52
CA GLY A 61 22.04 15.86 -14.96
C GLY A 61 20.54 15.59 -15.09
N LEU A 62 20.09 15.10 -16.25
CA LEU A 62 18.71 14.69 -16.46
C LEU A 62 18.30 13.59 -15.49
N MET A 63 19.16 12.59 -15.27
CA MET A 63 18.89 11.49 -14.33
C MET A 63 18.73 11.98 -12.90
N LEU A 64 19.54 12.95 -12.46
CA LEU A 64 19.40 13.59 -11.15
C LEU A 64 18.05 14.31 -11.03
N VAL A 65 17.63 15.05 -12.05
CA VAL A 65 16.33 15.74 -12.04
C VAL A 65 15.17 14.74 -11.94
N LEU A 66 15.20 13.66 -12.72
CA LEU A 66 14.18 12.60 -12.65
C LEU A 66 14.13 11.96 -11.25
N ALA A 67 15.31 11.68 -10.66
CA ALA A 67 15.41 11.13 -9.31
C ALA A 67 14.82 12.07 -8.25
N PHE A 68 15.08 13.38 -8.34
CA PHE A 68 14.48 14.36 -7.42
C PHE A 68 12.97 14.46 -7.58
N ILE A 69 12.44 14.43 -8.80
CA ILE A 69 10.99 14.45 -9.05
C ILE A 69 10.34 13.18 -8.48
N SER A 70 10.95 12.01 -8.72
CA SER A 70 10.47 10.73 -8.18
C SER A 70 10.48 10.74 -6.65
N LEU A 71 11.57 11.20 -6.03
CA LEU A 71 11.67 11.32 -4.57
C LEU A 71 10.57 12.23 -4.00
N PHE A 72 10.38 13.40 -4.60
CA PHE A 72 9.34 14.33 -4.15
C PHE A 72 7.95 13.73 -4.29
N ALA A 73 7.66 13.08 -5.43
CA ALA A 73 6.37 12.40 -5.66
C ALA A 73 6.15 11.28 -4.64
N GLY A 74 7.17 10.47 -4.35
CA GLY A 74 7.12 9.39 -3.36
C GLY A 74 6.86 9.89 -1.94
N ILE A 75 7.50 10.99 -1.52
CA ILE A 75 7.25 11.63 -0.22
C ILE A 75 5.80 12.12 -0.14
N GLN A 76 5.29 12.78 -1.18
CA GLN A 76 3.92 13.26 -1.21
C GLN A 76 2.90 12.10 -1.22
N ALA A 77 3.17 11.05 -2.00
CA ALA A 77 2.34 9.84 -2.01
C ALA A 77 2.25 9.21 -0.62
N GLY A 78 3.37 9.09 0.09
CA GLY A 78 3.43 8.59 1.48
C GLY A 78 2.63 9.45 2.45
N LYS A 79 2.80 10.77 2.37
CA LYS A 79 2.08 11.75 3.19
C LYS A 79 0.56 11.67 2.99
N TYR A 80 0.10 11.67 1.73
CA TYR A 80 -1.32 11.60 1.43
C TYR A 80 -1.92 10.24 1.78
N ALA A 81 -1.19 9.13 1.62
CA ALA A 81 -1.63 7.80 2.05
C ALA A 81 -1.82 7.75 3.58
N ALA A 82 -0.89 8.31 4.36
CA ALA A 82 -0.99 8.39 5.81
C ALA A 82 -2.18 9.25 6.26
N LEU A 83 -2.39 10.41 5.64
CA LEU A 83 -3.53 11.27 5.93
C LEU A 83 -4.86 10.60 5.58
N ALA A 84 -4.94 9.90 4.44
CA ALA A 84 -6.13 9.18 4.03
C ALA A 84 -6.47 8.03 5.00
N SER A 85 -5.47 7.25 5.43
CA SER A 85 -5.66 6.14 6.37
C SER A 85 -6.07 6.61 7.75
N THR A 86 -5.49 7.72 8.23
CA THR A 86 -5.87 8.32 9.51
C THR A 86 -7.31 8.86 9.49
N GLY A 87 -7.70 9.53 8.39
CA GLY A 87 -9.08 9.99 8.20
C GLY A 87 -10.09 8.84 8.13
N PHE A 88 -9.71 7.73 7.47
CA PHE A 88 -10.52 6.52 7.44
C PHE A 88 -10.70 5.91 8.83
N ALA A 89 -9.60 5.77 9.60
CA ALA A 89 -9.65 5.23 10.96
C ALA A 89 -10.46 6.12 11.91
N CYS A 90 -10.39 7.43 11.76
CA CYS A 90 -11.22 8.38 12.52
C CYS A 90 -12.71 8.13 12.29
N ASN A 91 -13.13 8.03 11.01
CA ASN A 91 -14.52 7.76 10.66
C ASN A 91 -14.98 6.37 11.15
N LEU A 92 -14.10 5.36 11.09
CA LEU A 92 -14.38 4.01 11.56
C LEU A 92 -14.60 4.00 13.08
N ARG A 93 -13.72 4.67 13.85
CA ARG A 93 -13.87 4.81 15.31
C ARG A 93 -15.17 5.52 15.68
N GLU A 94 -15.50 6.61 14.99
CA GLU A 94 -16.75 7.35 15.21
C GLU A 94 -17.98 6.47 14.93
N GLY A 95 -17.97 5.68 13.84
CA GLY A 95 -19.03 4.74 13.52
C GLY A 95 -19.20 3.65 14.57
N ILE A 96 -18.10 3.03 15.03
CA ILE A 96 -18.10 2.02 16.09
C ILE A 96 -18.64 2.63 17.39
N TYR A 97 -18.15 3.79 17.79
CA TYR A 97 -18.57 4.46 19.02
C TYR A 97 -20.05 4.82 19.00
N SER A 98 -20.55 5.36 17.88
CA SER A 98 -21.97 5.68 17.71
C SER A 98 -22.86 4.43 17.83
N ASN A 99 -22.41 3.30 17.27
CA ASN A 99 -23.14 2.05 17.39
C ASN A 99 -23.15 1.51 18.82
N ILE A 100 -22.01 1.60 19.53
CA ILE A 100 -21.91 1.18 20.95
C ILE A 100 -22.87 2.00 21.82
N GLN A 101 -23.00 3.31 21.58
CA GLN A 101 -23.93 4.16 22.32
C GLN A 101 -25.41 3.79 22.11
N ASN A 102 -25.74 3.18 20.98
CA ASN A 102 -27.09 2.73 20.67
C ASN A 102 -27.38 1.28 21.13
N PHE A 103 -26.43 0.60 21.79
CA PHE A 103 -26.64 -0.72 22.31
C PHE A 103 -27.62 -0.70 23.50
N ALA A 104 -28.60 -1.59 23.48
CA ALA A 104 -29.44 -1.87 24.64
C ALA A 104 -28.60 -2.57 25.72
N PHE A 105 -28.99 -2.44 27.00
CA PHE A 105 -28.31 -3.08 28.13
C PHE A 105 -28.08 -4.58 27.93
N SER A 106 -29.05 -5.29 27.35
CA SER A 106 -28.94 -6.72 27.04
C SER A 106 -27.83 -7.06 26.01
N ASN A 107 -27.40 -6.10 25.19
CA ASN A 107 -26.31 -6.28 24.24
C ASN A 107 -24.95 -5.98 24.84
N ILE A 108 -24.89 -5.08 25.83
CA ILE A 108 -23.65 -4.75 26.55
C ILE A 108 -23.19 -5.96 27.38
N ASP A 109 -24.10 -6.68 28.01
CA ASP A 109 -23.79 -7.90 28.78
C ASP A 109 -23.24 -9.04 27.90
N LYS A 110 -23.55 -9.03 26.61
CA LYS A 110 -23.07 -10.03 25.65
C LYS A 110 -21.62 -9.76 25.17
N TYR A 111 -21.16 -8.55 25.23
CA TYR A 111 -19.82 -8.14 24.81
C TYR A 111 -19.02 -7.63 26.01
N SER A 112 -17.83 -8.21 26.27
CA SER A 112 -16.97 -7.68 27.33
C SER A 112 -16.50 -6.26 27.00
N THR A 113 -16.50 -5.39 27.96
CA THR A 113 -15.99 -3.99 27.83
C THR A 113 -14.54 -3.96 27.33
N ALA A 114 -13.71 -4.88 27.81
CA ALA A 114 -12.32 -5.04 27.35
C ALA A 114 -12.25 -5.37 25.85
N GLY A 115 -13.13 -6.26 25.35
CA GLY A 115 -13.21 -6.61 23.94
C GLY A 115 -13.64 -5.45 23.06
N LEU A 116 -14.56 -4.60 23.51
CA LEU A 116 -14.98 -3.39 22.80
C LEU A 116 -13.85 -2.36 22.70
N ILE A 117 -13.09 -2.18 23.81
CA ILE A 117 -11.92 -1.30 23.81
C ILE A 117 -10.83 -1.78 22.84
N THR A 118 -10.52 -3.07 22.82
CA THR A 118 -9.54 -3.65 21.89
C THR A 118 -9.95 -3.44 20.43
N ARG A 119 -11.25 -3.60 20.11
CA ARG A 119 -11.76 -3.34 18.75
C ARG A 119 -11.60 -1.88 18.35
N MET A 120 -11.87 -0.94 19.25
CA MET A 120 -11.74 0.50 18.97
C MET A 120 -10.29 0.97 18.86
N THR A 121 -9.35 0.30 19.50
CA THR A 121 -7.94 0.65 19.53
C THR A 121 -7.12 -0.18 18.55
N THR A 122 -6.87 -1.43 18.89
CA THR A 122 -5.95 -2.30 18.15
C THR A 122 -6.48 -2.69 16.77
N ASP A 123 -7.75 -3.15 16.70
CA ASP A 123 -8.31 -3.61 15.41
C ASP A 123 -8.44 -2.46 14.42
N VAL A 124 -8.92 -1.30 14.87
CA VAL A 124 -9.01 -0.12 13.99
C VAL A 124 -7.62 0.34 13.53
N THR A 125 -6.60 0.24 14.37
CA THR A 125 -5.22 0.57 13.99
C THR A 125 -4.67 -0.43 12.95
N ASN A 126 -4.96 -1.71 13.11
CA ASN A 126 -4.57 -2.74 12.13
C ASN A 126 -5.25 -2.49 10.77
N VAL A 127 -6.55 -2.18 10.78
CA VAL A 127 -7.30 -1.83 9.55
C VAL A 127 -6.76 -0.54 8.93
N GLN A 128 -6.39 0.47 9.72
CA GLN A 128 -5.75 1.69 9.26
C GLN A 128 -4.44 1.40 8.51
N ASN A 129 -3.57 0.58 9.10
CA ASN A 129 -2.30 0.19 8.50
C ASN A 129 -2.50 -0.62 7.21
N ALA A 130 -3.44 -1.57 7.21
CA ALA A 130 -3.81 -2.32 6.02
C ALA A 130 -4.32 -1.41 4.90
N TYR A 131 -5.19 -0.46 5.21
CA TYR A 131 -5.69 0.51 4.24
C TYR A 131 -4.58 1.39 3.64
N GLN A 132 -3.63 1.84 4.47
CA GLN A 132 -2.46 2.59 4.02
C GLN A 132 -1.58 1.77 3.07
N MET A 133 -1.32 0.49 3.40
CA MET A 133 -0.57 -0.43 2.54
C MET A 133 -1.28 -0.68 1.21
N ILE A 134 -2.59 -0.93 1.24
CA ILE A 134 -3.38 -1.16 0.04
C ILE A 134 -3.32 0.06 -0.89
N LEU A 135 -3.51 1.28 -0.37
CA LEU A 135 -3.44 2.50 -1.17
C LEU A 135 -2.11 2.68 -1.90
N ARG A 136 -0.99 2.27 -1.28
CA ARG A 136 0.33 2.38 -1.90
C ARG A 136 0.64 1.22 -2.83
N ILE A 137 0.49 -0.01 -2.35
CA ILE A 137 0.96 -1.21 -3.06
C ILE A 137 0.02 -1.59 -4.20
N ALA A 138 -1.30 -1.53 -3.97
CA ALA A 138 -2.29 -1.93 -4.97
C ALA A 138 -2.33 -1.01 -6.21
N VAL A 139 -1.87 0.23 -6.08
CA VAL A 139 -1.73 1.15 -7.22
C VAL A 139 -0.35 1.01 -7.86
N ARG A 140 0.72 0.99 -7.05
CA ARG A 140 2.10 0.98 -7.53
C ARG A 140 2.45 -0.31 -8.27
N ALA A 141 2.11 -1.48 -7.70
CA ALA A 141 2.55 -2.76 -8.24
C ALA A 141 1.97 -3.05 -9.65
N PRO A 142 0.65 -2.95 -9.90
CA PRO A 142 0.12 -3.19 -11.25
C PRO A 142 0.55 -2.13 -12.24
N LEU A 143 0.68 -0.86 -11.82
CA LEU A 143 1.14 0.21 -12.69
C LEU A 143 2.59 -0.01 -13.12
N MET A 144 3.48 -0.35 -12.18
CA MET A 144 4.88 -0.71 -12.45
C MET A 144 4.98 -1.88 -13.45
N MET A 145 4.18 -2.92 -13.23
CA MET A 145 4.16 -4.10 -14.09
C MET A 145 3.70 -3.76 -15.51
N ILE A 146 2.62 -3.00 -15.66
CA ILE A 146 2.09 -2.59 -16.98
C ILE A 146 3.09 -1.69 -17.69
N CYS A 147 3.59 -0.67 -17.03
CA CYS A 147 4.52 0.27 -17.65
C CYS A 147 5.84 -0.39 -18.01
N SER A 148 6.40 -1.27 -17.17
CA SER A 148 7.61 -2.02 -17.48
C SER A 148 7.41 -2.95 -18.68
N MET A 149 6.25 -3.62 -18.77
CA MET A 149 5.94 -4.48 -19.90
C MET A 149 5.81 -3.69 -21.20
N VAL A 150 5.11 -2.54 -21.17
CA VAL A 150 5.00 -1.64 -22.33
C VAL A 150 6.39 -1.20 -22.80
N MET A 151 7.27 -0.81 -21.86
CA MET A 151 8.65 -0.41 -22.20
C MET A 151 9.47 -1.56 -22.78
N CYS A 152 9.34 -2.77 -22.27
CA CYS A 152 9.98 -3.95 -22.86
C CYS A 152 9.53 -4.17 -24.32
N PHE A 153 8.23 -4.05 -24.60
CA PHE A 153 7.71 -4.19 -25.96
C PHE A 153 8.23 -3.10 -26.92
N VAL A 154 8.41 -1.89 -26.44
CA VAL A 154 8.97 -0.78 -27.22
C VAL A 154 10.44 -1.01 -27.58
N ILE A 155 11.21 -1.63 -26.67
CA ILE A 155 12.64 -1.89 -26.89
C ILE A 155 12.84 -3.08 -27.83
N ASN A 156 12.26 -4.23 -27.50
CA ASN A 156 12.40 -5.45 -28.29
C ASN A 156 11.20 -6.38 -28.10
N PRO A 157 10.27 -6.45 -29.08
CA PRO A 157 9.06 -7.28 -28.97
C PRO A 157 9.35 -8.77 -28.79
N THR A 158 10.41 -9.29 -29.42
CA THR A 158 10.74 -10.73 -29.36
C THR A 158 11.18 -11.15 -27.96
N LEU A 159 12.06 -10.38 -27.32
CA LEU A 159 12.50 -10.63 -25.95
C LEU A 159 11.35 -10.41 -24.95
N SER A 160 10.47 -9.46 -25.23
CA SER A 160 9.33 -9.15 -24.36
C SER A 160 8.33 -10.31 -24.26
N LEU A 161 8.16 -11.12 -25.31
CA LEU A 161 7.35 -12.33 -25.28
C LEU A 161 7.91 -13.36 -24.28
N ILE A 162 9.22 -13.49 -24.18
CA ILE A 162 9.86 -14.39 -23.19
C ILE A 162 9.58 -13.90 -21.78
N PHE A 163 9.72 -12.59 -21.53
CA PHE A 163 9.39 -12.00 -20.22
C PHE A 163 7.92 -12.13 -19.87
N LEU A 164 7.02 -11.96 -20.85
CA LEU A 164 5.59 -12.17 -20.64
C LEU A 164 5.28 -13.63 -20.24
N GLY A 165 5.91 -14.60 -20.89
CA GLY A 165 5.79 -16.01 -20.53
C GLY A 165 6.29 -16.29 -19.11
N ALA A 166 7.45 -15.73 -18.75
CA ALA A 166 7.99 -15.83 -17.40
C ALA A 166 7.08 -15.19 -16.33
N LEU A 167 6.45 -14.05 -16.65
CA LEU A 167 5.52 -13.37 -15.76
C LEU A 167 4.27 -14.22 -15.49
N ILE A 168 3.69 -14.82 -16.55
CA ILE A 168 2.54 -15.71 -16.42
C ILE A 168 2.91 -16.95 -15.58
N PHE A 169 4.07 -17.55 -15.86
CA PHE A 169 4.57 -18.69 -15.09
C PHE A 169 4.76 -18.34 -13.61
N LEU A 170 5.38 -17.19 -13.31
CA LEU A 170 5.58 -16.72 -11.94
C LEU A 170 4.23 -16.45 -11.25
N GLY A 171 3.28 -15.85 -11.95
CA GLY A 171 1.92 -15.63 -11.44
C GLY A 171 1.22 -16.93 -11.07
N PHE A 172 1.37 -17.97 -11.89
CA PHE A 172 0.82 -19.29 -11.63
C PHE A 172 1.46 -19.95 -10.40
N VAL A 173 2.78 -19.88 -10.28
CA VAL A 173 3.54 -20.40 -9.11
C VAL A 173 3.12 -19.69 -7.84
N LEU A 174 3.01 -18.35 -7.85
CA LEU A 174 2.57 -17.58 -6.70
C LEU A 174 1.12 -17.93 -6.30
N PHE A 175 0.23 -18.04 -7.27
CA PHE A 175 -1.16 -18.47 -7.02
C PHE A 175 -1.20 -19.84 -6.35
N PHE A 176 -0.42 -20.80 -6.85
CA PHE A 176 -0.33 -22.14 -6.27
C PHE A 176 0.22 -22.13 -4.85
N ILE A 177 1.25 -21.32 -4.58
CA ILE A 177 1.82 -21.15 -3.24
C ILE A 177 0.77 -20.58 -2.28
N ILE A 178 0.09 -19.50 -2.66
CA ILE A 178 -0.94 -18.87 -1.83
C ILE A 178 -2.05 -19.87 -1.53
N TYR A 179 -2.52 -20.60 -2.55
CA TYR A 179 -3.57 -21.61 -2.40
C TYR A 179 -3.20 -22.71 -1.41
N LYS A 180 -1.94 -23.18 -1.43
CA LYS A 180 -1.45 -24.22 -0.51
C LYS A 180 -1.11 -23.70 0.87
N VAL A 181 -0.60 -22.49 0.98
CA VAL A 181 -0.09 -21.93 2.24
C VAL A 181 -1.22 -21.34 3.10
N THR A 182 -2.23 -20.73 2.49
CA THR A 182 -3.35 -20.10 3.22
C THR A 182 -4.04 -21.05 4.22
N PRO A 183 -4.43 -22.29 3.87
CA PRO A 183 -5.07 -23.21 4.82
C PRO A 183 -4.12 -23.63 5.95
N ILE A 184 -2.81 -23.77 5.66
CA ILE A 184 -1.79 -24.11 6.68
C ILE A 184 -1.66 -22.98 7.70
N PHE A 185 -1.67 -21.73 7.25
CA PHE A 185 -1.64 -20.57 8.14
C PHE A 185 -2.88 -20.47 9.04
N THR A 186 -4.08 -20.72 8.49
CA THR A 186 -5.32 -20.72 9.29
C THR A 186 -5.35 -21.80 10.34
N GLU A 187 -4.90 -22.98 10.02
CA GLU A 187 -4.80 -24.11 10.96
C GLU A 187 -3.71 -23.88 12.02
N GLY A 188 -2.54 -23.36 11.60
CA GLY A 188 -1.44 -22.98 12.49
C GLY A 188 -1.83 -21.89 13.48
N PHE A 189 -2.59 -20.89 13.04
CA PHE A 189 -3.06 -19.80 13.89
C PHE A 189 -4.07 -20.30 14.95
N ALA A 190 -4.97 -21.22 14.58
CA ALA A 190 -5.90 -21.84 15.51
C ALA A 190 -5.17 -22.66 16.59
N LYS A 191 -4.14 -23.39 16.23
CA LYS A 191 -3.29 -24.15 17.18
C LYS A 191 -2.47 -23.24 18.09
N TYR A 192 -1.96 -22.13 17.55
CA TYR A 192 -1.21 -21.13 18.32
C TYR A 192 -2.10 -20.46 19.39
N LEU A 193 -3.33 -20.09 19.04
CA LEU A 193 -4.31 -19.57 19.99
C LEU A 193 -4.67 -20.58 21.10
N SER A 194 -4.81 -21.88 20.77
CA SER A 194 -5.09 -22.92 21.76
C SER A 194 -3.92 -23.11 22.74
N LEU A 195 -2.67 -22.97 22.29
CA LEU A 195 -1.47 -23.05 23.13
C LEU A 195 -1.38 -21.88 24.13
N ILE A 196 -1.78 -20.68 23.72
CA ILE A 196 -1.83 -19.50 24.61
C ILE A 196 -2.88 -19.70 25.70
N HIS A 197 -4.05 -20.30 25.39
CA HIS A 197 -5.07 -20.61 26.39
C HIS A 197 -4.66 -21.71 27.39
N ILE A 198 -3.80 -22.68 26.97
CA ILE A 198 -3.30 -23.73 27.85
C ILE A 198 -2.20 -23.21 28.78
N SER A 199 -1.47 -22.16 28.37
CA SER A 199 -0.38 -21.58 29.17
C SER A 199 -0.85 -20.52 30.19
N GLU A 200 -2.14 -20.19 30.22
CA GLU A 200 -2.69 -19.28 31.24
C GLU A 200 -2.85 -20.08 32.54
N PRO A 201 -1.99 -19.86 33.59
CA PRO A 201 -2.14 -20.57 34.84
C PRO A 201 -3.47 -20.14 35.47
N THR A 202 -4.36 -21.11 35.65
CA THR A 202 -5.54 -20.96 36.51
C THR A 202 -5.06 -20.46 37.87
N ARG A 203 -5.14 -19.15 38.13
CA ARG A 203 -4.99 -18.62 39.50
C ARG A 203 -6.16 -19.15 40.32
N PRO A 204 -5.91 -19.96 41.35
CA PRO A 204 -6.95 -20.22 42.34
C PRO A 204 -7.24 -18.92 43.11
N TYR A 205 -8.49 -18.60 43.27
CA TYR A 205 -8.95 -17.54 44.17
C TYR A 205 -8.65 -17.90 45.60
#